data_e00c992a0b6d7ffeb9859f179aaf27e4
#
_entry.id   e00c992a0b6d7ffeb9859f179aaf27e4
#
_cell.length_a   1.000
_cell.length_b   1.000
_cell.length_c   1.000
_cell.angle_alpha   90.00
_cell.angle_beta   90.00
_cell.angle_gamma   90.00
#
_symmetry.space_group_name_H-M   'P 1'
#
loop_
_entity.id
_entity.type
_entity.pdbx_description
1 polymer ?
#
loop_
_entity_poly.entity_id
_entity_poly.type
_entity_poly.pdbx_seq_one_letter_code
_entity_poly.pdbx_strand_id
1 'polypeptide(L)'
;MSSGAGTAVKAGTEYTFGGTVRRTMAVPLDRVHDTALATLKKLGVDVNEEELHDDGRVTVRGTATDRSVTLTLERITPVMTRFGVAVRAGFAKDQATTTEIMAQLEHALERSPGRGAASPP
;
A
#
# COMPACT_ATOMS: atom_id res chain seq x y z
N MET A 1 -5.77 -3.55 26.78
CA MET A 1 -5.49 -3.51 26.15
C MET A 1 -5.02 -2.65 25.63
N SER A 2 -4.87 -2.43 25.47
CA SER A 2 -4.66 -1.82 24.96
C SER A 2 -4.03 -1.49 24.28
N SER A 3 -3.49 -1.66 24.38
CA SER A 3 -2.87 -1.67 23.59
C SER A 3 -3.10 -1.17 22.52
N GLY A 4 -3.92 -1.22 22.40
CA GLY A 4 -4.32 -0.80 21.21
C GLY A 4 -3.69 0.40 20.69
N ALA A 5 -3.32 1.24 21.49
CA ALA A 5 -2.74 2.45 21.02
C ALA A 5 -1.61 2.21 20.08
N GLY A 6 -0.66 1.45 20.46
CA GLY A 6 0.48 1.28 19.62
C GLY A 6 0.16 0.61 18.34
N THR A 7 -0.84 -0.21 18.35
CA THR A 7 -1.12 -0.94 17.16
C THR A 7 -2.24 -0.34 16.36
N ALA A 8 -2.68 0.79 16.73
CA ALA A 8 -3.78 1.41 16.04
C ALA A 8 -3.52 1.58 14.57
N VAL A 9 -2.28 1.67 14.18
CA VAL A 9 -1.98 1.87 12.79
C VAL A 9 -2.41 0.66 11.98
N LYS A 10 -2.31 -0.50 12.55
CA LYS A 10 -2.61 -1.70 11.81
C LYS A 10 -3.93 -2.24 12.28
N ALA A 11 -4.97 -1.88 11.64
CA ALA A 11 -6.28 -2.20 12.10
C ALA A 11 -6.95 -3.34 11.38
N GLY A 12 -6.40 -3.84 10.39
CA GLY A 12 -7.13 -4.79 9.60
C GLY A 12 -6.50 -6.12 9.47
N THR A 13 -7.08 -6.92 8.66
CA THR A 13 -6.63 -8.25 8.40
C THR A 13 -5.92 -8.31 7.08
N GLU A 14 -4.90 -9.09 7.02
CA GLU A 14 -4.19 -9.28 5.79
C GLU A 14 -4.71 -10.57 5.18
N TYR A 15 -5.01 -10.55 3.91
CA TYR A 15 -5.45 -11.76 3.24
C TYR A 15 -5.12 -11.70 1.76
N THR A 16 -5.09 -12.87 1.13
CA THR A 16 -4.75 -12.98 -0.26
C THR A 16 -5.95 -13.49 -1.03
N PHE A 17 -6.24 -12.87 -2.15
CA PHE A 17 -7.34 -13.28 -2.96
C PHE A 17 -6.95 -13.10 -4.41
N GLY A 18 -6.88 -14.19 -5.15
CA GLY A 18 -6.52 -14.11 -6.56
C GLY A 18 -5.16 -13.49 -6.81
N GLY A 19 -4.24 -13.65 -5.90
CA GLY A 19 -2.90 -13.10 -6.08
C GLY A 19 -2.75 -11.69 -5.55
N THR A 20 -3.78 -11.13 -4.94
CA THR A 20 -3.70 -9.79 -4.36
C THR A 20 -3.64 -9.92 -2.85
N VAL A 21 -2.69 -9.24 -2.25
CA VAL A 21 -2.58 -9.17 -0.80
C VAL A 21 -3.14 -7.84 -0.37
N ARG A 22 -4.06 -7.84 0.57
CA ARG A 22 -4.71 -6.62 1.03
C ARG A 22 -4.49 -6.37 2.50
N ARG A 23 -4.47 -5.11 2.86
CA ARG A 23 -4.29 -4.72 4.26
C ARG A 23 -5.07 -3.43 4.51
N THR A 24 -5.67 -3.32 5.69
CA THR A 24 -6.35 -2.09 6.09
C THR A 24 -5.54 -1.48 7.24
N MET A 25 -5.23 -0.21 7.13
CA MET A 25 -4.47 0.47 8.16
C MET A 25 -5.12 1.80 8.50
N ALA A 26 -4.91 2.25 9.73
CA ALA A 26 -5.43 3.52 10.19
C ALA A 26 -4.51 4.64 9.73
N VAL A 27 -4.46 4.85 8.42
CA VAL A 27 -3.63 5.86 7.80
C VAL A 27 -4.46 6.49 6.68
N PRO A 28 -4.49 7.81 6.57
CA PRO A 28 -5.28 8.46 5.53
C PRO A 28 -4.79 8.08 4.14
N LEU A 29 -5.69 8.08 3.18
CA LEU A 29 -5.36 7.66 1.84
C LEU A 29 -4.22 8.45 1.22
N ASP A 30 -4.18 9.74 1.45
CA ASP A 30 -3.12 10.58 0.90
C ASP A 30 -1.76 10.12 1.37
N ARG A 31 -1.66 9.76 2.64
CA ARG A 31 -0.42 9.32 3.20
C ARG A 31 -0.03 7.96 2.63
N VAL A 32 -0.99 7.07 2.47
CA VAL A 32 -0.72 5.77 1.89
C VAL A 32 -0.25 5.95 0.45
N HIS A 33 -0.90 6.84 -0.29
CA HIS A 33 -0.54 7.09 -1.68
C HIS A 33 0.89 7.61 -1.80
N ASP A 34 1.23 8.63 -1.03
CA ASP A 34 2.57 9.19 -1.11
C ASP A 34 3.63 8.19 -0.69
N THR A 35 3.36 7.45 0.37
CA THR A 35 4.31 6.47 0.85
C THR A 35 4.46 5.33 -0.15
N ALA A 36 3.36 4.95 -0.77
CA ALA A 36 3.39 3.88 -1.75
C ALA A 36 4.24 4.27 -2.95
N LEU A 37 4.06 5.47 -3.46
CA LEU A 37 4.85 5.90 -4.60
C LEU A 37 6.33 5.93 -4.26
N ALA A 38 6.68 6.43 -3.08
CA ALA A 38 8.05 6.47 -2.66
C ALA A 38 8.63 5.06 -2.49
N THR A 39 7.84 4.16 -1.94
CA THR A 39 8.28 2.79 -1.72
C THR A 39 8.50 2.08 -3.05
N LEU A 40 7.58 2.24 -3.99
CA LEU A 40 7.72 1.61 -5.29
C LEU A 40 8.97 2.12 -6.00
N LYS A 41 9.21 3.42 -5.92
CA LYS A 41 10.38 3.99 -6.54
C LYS A 41 11.65 3.42 -5.94
N LYS A 42 11.67 3.29 -4.61
CA LYS A 42 12.82 2.76 -3.93
C LYS A 42 13.08 1.31 -4.34
N LEU A 43 12.02 0.58 -4.64
CA LEU A 43 12.15 -0.81 -5.04
C LEU A 43 12.39 -0.98 -6.54
N GLY A 44 12.55 0.11 -7.25
CA GLY A 44 12.86 0.01 -8.67
C GLY A 44 11.65 -0.15 -9.57
N VAL A 45 10.46 0.18 -9.06
CA VAL A 45 9.25 0.09 -9.86
C VAL A 45 8.96 1.43 -10.48
N ASP A 46 8.81 1.46 -11.79
CA ASP A 46 8.46 2.69 -12.50
C ASP A 46 6.95 2.76 -12.58
N VAL A 47 6.36 3.80 -12.03
CA VAL A 47 4.92 3.97 -12.08
C VAL A 47 4.56 4.51 -13.45
N ASN A 48 3.72 3.78 -14.15
CA ASN A 48 3.34 4.12 -15.52
C ASN A 48 1.97 4.76 -15.59
N GLU A 49 1.11 4.48 -14.64
CA GLU A 49 -0.26 4.91 -14.75
C GLU A 49 -0.88 5.05 -13.37
N GLU A 50 -1.68 6.08 -13.17
CA GLU A 50 -2.47 6.23 -11.97
C GLU A 50 -3.87 6.56 -12.42
N GLU A 51 -4.85 5.93 -11.82
CA GLU A 51 -6.23 6.13 -12.22
C GLU A 51 -7.09 6.37 -10.99
N LEU A 52 -7.83 7.47 -11.00
CA LEU A 52 -8.76 7.75 -9.94
C LEU A 52 -10.13 7.35 -10.44
N HIS A 53 -10.76 6.43 -9.73
CA HIS A 53 -12.07 5.93 -10.13
C HIS A 53 -13.19 6.78 -9.54
N ASP A 54 -14.37 6.69 -10.13
CA ASP A 54 -15.50 7.49 -9.69
C ASP A 54 -15.85 7.26 -8.23
N ASP A 55 -15.61 6.06 -7.73
CA ASP A 55 -15.94 5.76 -6.34
C ASP A 55 -14.82 6.16 -5.38
N GLY A 56 -13.80 6.83 -5.87
CA GLY A 56 -12.72 7.31 -5.02
C GLY A 56 -11.55 6.35 -4.89
N ARG A 57 -11.64 5.16 -5.46
CA ARG A 57 -10.51 4.25 -5.40
C ARG A 57 -9.42 4.75 -6.33
N VAL A 58 -8.20 4.44 -5.99
CA VAL A 58 -7.05 4.83 -6.82
C VAL A 58 -6.31 3.57 -7.20
N THR A 59 -5.97 3.44 -8.47
CA THR A 59 -5.18 2.32 -8.94
C THR A 59 -3.86 2.87 -9.47
N VAL A 60 -2.76 2.28 -9.03
CA VAL A 60 -1.43 2.66 -9.47
C VAL A 60 -0.82 1.45 -10.16
N ARG A 61 -0.35 1.63 -11.37
CA ARG A 61 0.29 0.54 -12.11
C ARG A 61 1.71 0.91 -12.46
N GLY A 62 2.58 -0.06 -12.33
CA GLY A 62 3.98 0.16 -12.65
C GLY A 62 4.64 -1.10 -13.14
N THR A 63 5.88 -0.96 -13.57
CA THR A 63 6.64 -2.11 -14.07
C THR A 63 8.03 -2.08 -13.49
N ALA A 64 8.60 -3.26 -13.31
CA ALA A 64 9.96 -3.39 -12.84
C ALA A 64 10.55 -4.64 -13.48
N THR A 65 11.54 -4.46 -14.32
CA THR A 65 12.17 -5.54 -15.06
C THR A 65 11.06 -6.34 -15.76
N ASP A 66 10.84 -7.55 -15.40
CA ASP A 66 9.85 -8.37 -16.06
C ASP A 66 8.55 -8.47 -15.28
N ARG A 67 8.30 -7.56 -14.38
CA ARG A 67 7.12 -7.67 -13.54
C ARG A 67 6.21 -6.48 -13.70
N SER A 68 4.91 -6.74 -13.53
CA SER A 68 3.97 -5.65 -13.49
C SER A 68 3.37 -5.62 -12.08
N VAL A 69 3.23 -4.43 -11.56
CA VAL A 69 2.77 -4.20 -10.20
C VAL A 69 1.50 -3.38 -10.25
N THR A 70 0.48 -3.82 -9.54
CA THR A 70 -0.76 -3.06 -9.43
C THR A 70 -1.03 -2.82 -7.95
N LEU A 71 -1.27 -1.56 -7.62
CA LEU A 71 -1.57 -1.18 -6.27
C LEU A 71 -2.95 -0.53 -6.29
N THR A 72 -3.82 -0.94 -5.40
CA THR A 72 -5.16 -0.36 -5.31
C THR A 72 -5.33 0.24 -3.94
N LEU A 73 -5.83 1.46 -3.89
CA LEU A 73 -6.07 2.16 -2.63
C LEU A 73 -7.53 2.50 -2.52
N GLU A 74 -8.11 2.27 -1.35
CA GLU A 74 -9.51 2.54 -1.14
C GLU A 74 -9.70 3.20 0.21
N ARG A 75 -10.34 4.38 0.23
CA ARG A 75 -10.58 5.06 1.49
C ARG A 75 -11.75 4.39 2.19
N ILE A 76 -11.53 3.91 3.39
CA ILE A 76 -12.60 3.33 4.18
C ILE A 76 -13.22 4.40 5.05
N THR A 77 -12.38 5.23 5.67
CA THR A 77 -12.82 6.40 6.42
C THR A 77 -11.78 7.47 6.17
N PRO A 78 -12.00 8.70 6.60
CA PRO A 78 -10.99 9.73 6.40
C PRO A 78 -9.63 9.40 6.98
N VAL A 79 -9.59 8.50 7.95
CA VAL A 79 -8.33 8.14 8.59
C VAL A 79 -7.98 6.66 8.44
N MET A 80 -8.65 5.96 7.56
CA MET A 80 -8.39 4.53 7.38
C MET A 80 -8.46 4.16 5.92
N THR A 81 -7.47 3.42 5.46
CA THR A 81 -7.34 3.05 4.05
C THR A 81 -7.11 1.56 3.91
N ARG A 82 -7.76 0.96 2.93
CA ARG A 82 -7.48 -0.41 2.56
C ARG A 82 -6.65 -0.36 1.29
N PHE A 83 -5.57 -1.09 1.24
CA PHE A 83 -4.76 -1.11 0.03
C PHE A 83 -4.37 -2.53 -0.31
N GLY A 84 -4.17 -2.78 -1.57
CA GLY A 84 -3.84 -4.11 -2.07
C GLY A 84 -2.70 -4.04 -3.06
N VAL A 85 -1.92 -5.11 -3.12
CA VAL A 85 -0.78 -5.21 -4.03
C VAL A 85 -0.90 -6.52 -4.78
N ALA A 86 -0.69 -6.46 -6.08
CA ALA A 86 -0.65 -7.66 -6.91
C ALA A 86 0.50 -7.53 -7.88
N VAL A 87 1.30 -8.57 -8.01
CA VAL A 87 2.45 -8.56 -8.89
C VAL A 87 2.38 -9.77 -9.81
N ARG A 88 2.69 -9.57 -11.07
CA ARG A 88 2.74 -10.66 -12.02
C ARG A 88 4.08 -10.66 -12.73
N ALA A 89 4.56 -11.85 -13.01
CA ALA A 89 5.76 -12.04 -13.80
C ALA A 89 5.28 -12.75 -15.06
N GLY A 90 5.03 -11.96 -16.10
CA GLY A 90 4.40 -12.51 -17.29
C GLY A 90 2.96 -12.84 -16.97
N PHE A 91 2.54 -14.06 -17.15
CA PHE A 91 1.17 -14.47 -16.84
C PHE A 91 1.06 -15.04 -15.44
N ALA A 92 2.16 -15.27 -14.78
CA ALA A 92 2.14 -15.92 -13.48
C ALA A 92 2.02 -14.90 -12.35
N LYS A 93 1.34 -15.28 -11.29
CA LYS A 93 1.26 -14.45 -10.11
C LYS A 93 2.58 -14.59 -9.37
N ASP A 94 3.11 -13.48 -8.92
CA ASP A 94 4.37 -13.49 -8.19
C ASP A 94 4.10 -13.18 -6.73
N GLN A 95 3.75 -14.20 -5.98
CA GLN A 95 3.40 -14.05 -4.58
C GLN A 95 4.56 -13.56 -3.72
N ALA A 96 5.74 -14.02 -4.01
CA ALA A 96 6.90 -13.63 -3.22
C ALA A 96 7.13 -12.12 -3.34
N THR A 97 7.10 -11.59 -4.55
CA THR A 97 7.31 -10.17 -4.74
C THR A 97 6.13 -9.37 -4.19
N THR A 98 4.91 -9.90 -4.34
CA THR A 98 3.74 -9.23 -3.81
C THR A 98 3.87 -9.08 -2.29
N THR A 99 4.26 -10.14 -1.61
CA THR A 99 4.42 -10.11 -0.17
C THR A 99 5.54 -9.16 0.23
N GLU A 100 6.61 -9.15 -0.53
CA GLU A 100 7.73 -8.28 -0.22
C GLU A 100 7.33 -6.80 -0.34
N ILE A 101 6.63 -6.45 -1.41
CA ILE A 101 6.21 -5.07 -1.58
C ILE A 101 5.26 -4.66 -0.47
N MET A 102 4.32 -5.56 -0.13
CA MET A 102 3.39 -5.25 0.95
C MET A 102 4.15 -5.04 2.27
N ALA A 103 5.13 -5.87 2.55
CA ALA A 103 5.89 -5.74 3.78
C ALA A 103 6.66 -4.42 3.82
N GLN A 104 7.26 -4.05 2.71
CA GLN A 104 8.00 -2.80 2.64
C GLN A 104 7.08 -1.60 2.81
N LEU A 105 5.90 -1.66 2.20
CA LEU A 105 4.95 -0.58 2.29
C LEU A 105 4.44 -0.43 3.73
N GLU A 106 4.09 -1.55 4.36
CA GLU A 106 3.65 -1.50 5.74
C GLU A 106 4.72 -0.94 6.64
N HIS A 107 5.94 -1.38 6.44
CA HIS A 107 7.05 -0.91 7.25
C HIS A 107 7.24 0.59 7.07
N ALA A 108 7.16 1.06 5.85
CA ALA A 108 7.31 2.48 5.58
C ALA A 108 6.18 3.29 6.22
N LEU A 109 4.97 2.76 6.17
CA LEU A 109 3.85 3.47 6.78
C LEU A 109 3.96 3.49 8.30
N GLU A 110 4.45 2.42 8.88
CA GLU A 110 4.63 2.36 10.32
C GLU A 110 5.76 3.27 10.78
N ARG A 111 6.80 3.39 9.97
CA ARG A 111 7.90 4.22 10.36
C ARG A 111 7.61 5.70 10.28
N SER A 112 6.67 6.08 9.45
CA SER A 112 6.35 7.47 9.29
C SER A 112 4.92 7.78 9.56
N PRO A 113 4.29 7.12 10.47
CA PRO A 113 2.89 7.31 10.68
C PRO A 113 2.52 8.72 11.08
N GLY A 114 3.28 9.32 11.81
CA GLY A 114 2.97 10.60 12.26
C GLY A 114 3.69 11.67 11.57
N ARG A 115 4.14 11.39 10.33
CA ARG A 115 4.94 12.26 9.75
C ARG A 115 4.40 13.61 9.81
N GLY A 116 3.21 13.79 9.49
CA GLY A 116 2.69 15.08 9.52
C GLY A 116 2.70 15.63 10.90
N ALA A 117 2.29 14.86 11.80
CA ALA A 117 2.21 15.33 13.14
C ALA A 117 3.57 15.44 13.71
N ALA A 118 4.37 14.55 13.41
CA ALA A 118 5.64 14.57 14.00
C ALA A 118 6.47 15.66 13.48
N SER A 119 6.27 15.94 12.32
CA SER A 119 7.18 16.81 11.76
C SER A 119 7.28 18.08 12.44
N PRO A 120 6.37 18.61 12.92
CA PRO A 120 6.62 19.79 13.35
C PRO A 120 7.38 19.77 14.32
N PRO A 121 7.75 19.88 14.73
CA PRO A 121 8.40 20.20 15.67
C PRO A 121 9.00 21.06 15.64
#